data_75a7f79793865d78b6c4ac38f1391851
#
_entry.id   75a7f79793865d78b6c4ac38f1391851
#
_cell.length_a   1.000
_cell.length_b   1.000
_cell.length_c   1.000
_cell.angle_alpha   90.00
_cell.angle_beta   90.00
_cell.angle_gamma   90.00
#
_symmetry.space_group_name_H-M   'P 1'
#
loop_
_entity.id
_entity.type
_entity.pdbx_description
1 polymer ?
#
loop_
_entity_poly.entity_id
_entity_poly.type
_entity_poly.pdbx_seq_one_letter_code
_entity_poly.pdbx_strand_id
1 'polypeptide(L)'
;MRYDNEDIKAGRLSKCAEIPLYALEKGINYWDTAPFYCDDKSEIVTGIALSQVKRSDVYVTSKVNFNTLGTTNPTRDDFRRRLETSLERLQTDYIDFYHMWCMLNLDSWEKHMDAIYRFFEEAKSEGLIRNIVFSSHMQGNDIETVVDTGKFKGMLIGYNALNYRFRQSGIEAAHANGMGVVVMNPLGGGMIPQNPEAFQYLTEGTDLTVPQAALRFVASHKEITIILAGCTTKEHIDDAVKAVENLEEMPAKEVVKKYESKGISLNNLCTGCGYCVKGCPKGIAIPKFMDAYNQYILTDKKEEISERLRMHWSLKKTLAGECIACGKCEKACTQHLPIIERLKEISTL
;
A
#
# COMPACT_ATOMS: atom_id res chain seq x y z
N MET A 1 2.45 -6.81 -7.00
CA MET A 1 2.75 -8.25 -6.76
C MET A 1 3.99 -8.36 -5.90
N ARG A 2 4.04 -9.36 -5.04
CA ARG A 2 5.27 -9.77 -4.35
C ARG A 2 5.59 -11.19 -4.77
N TYR A 3 6.87 -11.52 -4.89
CA TYR A 3 7.37 -12.84 -5.26
C TYR A 3 8.48 -13.24 -4.30
N ASP A 4 8.85 -14.50 -4.30
CA ASP A 4 9.97 -14.99 -3.51
C ASP A 4 11.28 -14.29 -3.92
N ASN A 5 11.97 -13.70 -2.95
CA ASN A 5 13.16 -12.89 -3.22
C ASN A 5 14.34 -13.73 -3.73
N GLU A 6 14.46 -15.00 -3.32
CA GLU A 6 15.53 -15.88 -3.78
C GLU A 6 15.27 -16.33 -5.22
N ASP A 7 14.01 -16.60 -5.57
CA ASP A 7 13.63 -16.93 -6.94
C ASP A 7 13.84 -15.74 -7.87
N ILE A 8 13.52 -14.52 -7.44
CA ILE A 8 13.78 -13.29 -8.20
C ILE A 8 15.28 -13.09 -8.43
N LYS A 9 16.11 -13.17 -7.38
CA LYS A 9 17.56 -13.00 -7.48
C LYS A 9 18.23 -14.09 -8.32
N ALA A 10 17.71 -15.29 -8.29
CA ALA A 10 18.18 -16.42 -9.08
C ALA A 10 17.67 -16.42 -10.53
N GLY A 11 16.84 -15.44 -10.91
CA GLY A 11 16.26 -15.34 -12.25
C GLY A 11 15.21 -16.40 -12.59
N ARG A 12 14.66 -17.10 -11.58
CA ARG A 12 13.59 -18.12 -11.76
C ARG A 12 12.22 -17.49 -11.98
N LEU A 13 12.12 -16.59 -12.95
CA LEU A 13 10.93 -15.76 -13.15
C LEU A 13 9.69 -16.58 -13.58
N SER A 14 9.88 -17.65 -14.34
CA SER A 14 8.78 -18.55 -14.72
C SER A 14 8.16 -19.25 -13.50
N LYS A 15 8.98 -19.62 -12.49
CA LYS A 15 8.49 -20.17 -11.23
C LYS A 15 7.69 -19.11 -10.46
N CYS A 16 8.15 -17.87 -10.43
CA CYS A 16 7.40 -16.76 -9.82
C CYS A 16 6.03 -16.56 -10.49
N ALA A 17 5.93 -16.79 -11.81
CA ALA A 17 4.70 -16.64 -12.57
C ALA A 17 3.63 -17.69 -12.21
N GLU A 18 3.99 -18.78 -11.56
CA GLU A 18 3.00 -19.77 -11.05
C GLU A 18 2.07 -19.18 -9.99
N ILE A 19 2.51 -18.15 -9.24
CA ILE A 19 1.71 -17.53 -8.19
C ILE A 19 0.49 -16.80 -8.75
N PRO A 20 0.60 -15.83 -9.70
CA PRO A 20 -0.58 -15.21 -10.29
C PRO A 20 -1.44 -16.19 -11.08
N LEU A 21 -0.86 -17.21 -11.71
CA LEU A 21 -1.64 -18.26 -12.38
C LEU A 21 -2.51 -19.05 -11.41
N TYR A 22 -1.93 -19.48 -10.28
CA TYR A 22 -2.69 -20.14 -9.23
C TYR A 22 -3.76 -19.22 -8.61
N ALA A 23 -3.46 -17.93 -8.46
CA ALA A 23 -4.44 -16.96 -8.00
C ALA A 23 -5.65 -16.87 -8.97
N LEU A 24 -5.41 -16.92 -10.29
CA LEU A 24 -6.47 -16.93 -11.29
C LEU A 24 -7.32 -18.23 -11.20
N GLU A 25 -6.70 -19.39 -11.01
CA GLU A 25 -7.40 -20.64 -10.78
C GLU A 25 -8.36 -20.58 -9.56
N LYS A 26 -7.99 -19.77 -8.55
CA LYS A 26 -8.80 -19.51 -7.36
C LYS A 26 -9.81 -18.36 -7.54
N GLY A 27 -9.94 -17.80 -8.75
CA GLY A 27 -10.87 -16.72 -9.07
C GLY A 27 -10.33 -15.30 -8.84
N ILE A 28 -9.04 -15.14 -8.49
CA ILE A 28 -8.42 -13.83 -8.28
C ILE A 28 -7.87 -13.30 -9.60
N ASN A 29 -8.58 -12.39 -10.22
CA ASN A 29 -8.30 -11.89 -11.57
C ASN A 29 -7.81 -10.44 -11.65
N TYR A 30 -7.49 -9.80 -10.52
CA TYR A 30 -6.91 -8.45 -10.49
C TYR A 30 -5.43 -8.52 -10.08
N TRP A 31 -4.53 -8.22 -11.02
CA TRP A 31 -3.08 -8.34 -10.85
C TRP A 31 -2.43 -6.96 -10.78
N ASP A 32 -1.97 -6.60 -9.58
CA ASP A 32 -1.32 -5.31 -9.34
C ASP A 32 0.19 -5.42 -9.44
N THR A 33 0.81 -4.60 -10.30
CA THR A 33 2.25 -4.49 -10.42
C THR A 33 2.70 -3.03 -10.56
N ALA A 34 4.00 -2.81 -10.62
CA ALA A 34 4.62 -1.50 -10.86
C ALA A 34 6.08 -1.67 -11.27
N PRO A 35 6.67 -0.66 -11.92
CA PRO A 35 8.12 -0.52 -12.02
C PRO A 35 8.77 -0.57 -10.63
N PHE A 36 10.00 -1.05 -10.56
CA PHE A 36 10.82 -1.21 -9.35
C PHE A 36 10.32 -2.27 -8.34
N TYR A 37 9.15 -2.87 -8.52
CA TYR A 37 8.73 -3.99 -7.66
C TYR A 37 9.59 -5.22 -7.94
N CYS A 38 10.01 -5.91 -6.85
CA CYS A 38 10.78 -7.14 -6.91
C CYS A 38 12.05 -6.99 -7.77
N ASP A 39 12.91 -6.03 -7.42
CA ASP A 39 14.15 -5.70 -8.16
C ASP A 39 13.87 -5.41 -9.65
N ASP A 40 12.80 -4.67 -9.92
CA ASP A 40 12.33 -4.29 -11.26
C ASP A 40 11.92 -5.48 -12.16
N LYS A 41 11.56 -6.64 -11.54
CA LYS A 41 11.15 -7.86 -12.26
C LYS A 41 9.65 -8.12 -12.23
N SER A 42 8.88 -7.42 -11.39
CA SER A 42 7.45 -7.73 -11.20
C SER A 42 6.62 -7.61 -12.48
N GLU A 43 6.84 -6.59 -13.31
CA GLU A 43 6.14 -6.45 -14.60
C GLU A 43 6.49 -7.62 -15.55
N ILE A 44 7.75 -8.05 -15.56
CA ILE A 44 8.22 -9.17 -16.43
C ILE A 44 7.57 -10.49 -15.97
N VAL A 45 7.55 -10.78 -14.67
CA VAL A 45 6.90 -11.97 -14.12
C VAL A 45 5.40 -11.96 -14.43
N THR A 46 4.76 -10.80 -14.28
CA THR A 46 3.34 -10.65 -14.63
C THR A 46 3.10 -10.89 -16.12
N GLY A 47 4.01 -10.40 -17.01
CA GLY A 47 3.96 -10.66 -18.45
C GLY A 47 4.10 -12.14 -18.81
N ILE A 48 5.02 -12.86 -18.15
CA ILE A 48 5.15 -14.32 -18.31
C ILE A 48 3.86 -15.05 -17.94
N ALA A 49 3.18 -14.62 -16.88
CA ALA A 49 1.89 -15.19 -16.50
C ALA A 49 0.78 -14.82 -17.51
N LEU A 50 0.73 -13.56 -17.95
CA LEU A 50 -0.26 -13.08 -18.92
C LEU A 50 -0.18 -13.82 -20.28
N SER A 51 1.02 -14.19 -20.72
CA SER A 51 1.19 -14.95 -21.96
C SER A 51 0.59 -16.36 -21.91
N GLN A 52 0.21 -16.86 -20.73
CA GLN A 52 -0.33 -18.21 -20.53
C GLN A 52 -1.86 -18.22 -20.32
N VAL A 53 -2.50 -17.05 -20.30
CA VAL A 53 -3.93 -16.91 -20.04
C VAL A 53 -4.60 -16.03 -21.09
N LYS A 54 -5.92 -16.09 -21.20
CA LYS A 54 -6.65 -15.17 -22.07
C LYS A 54 -6.62 -13.78 -21.42
N ARG A 55 -6.06 -12.79 -22.15
CA ARG A 55 -5.87 -11.42 -21.64
C ARG A 55 -7.13 -10.79 -21.04
N SER A 56 -8.30 -11.11 -21.60
CA SER A 56 -9.60 -10.59 -21.12
C SER A 56 -10.05 -11.17 -19.77
N ASP A 57 -9.43 -12.23 -19.28
CA ASP A 57 -9.82 -12.89 -18.03
C ASP A 57 -9.15 -12.22 -16.82
N VAL A 58 -8.22 -11.30 -17.07
CA VAL A 58 -7.41 -10.64 -16.05
C VAL A 58 -7.43 -9.13 -16.20
N TYR A 59 -7.56 -8.42 -15.09
CA TYR A 59 -7.32 -7.00 -14.98
C TYR A 59 -5.89 -6.76 -14.50
N VAL A 60 -5.15 -5.94 -15.25
CA VAL A 60 -3.74 -5.64 -14.97
C VAL A 60 -3.56 -4.18 -14.66
N THR A 61 -2.75 -3.91 -13.63
CA THR A 61 -2.38 -2.53 -13.29
C THR A 61 -0.88 -2.31 -13.42
N SER A 62 -0.48 -1.10 -13.75
CA SER A 62 0.88 -0.61 -13.53
C SER A 62 0.84 0.88 -13.14
N LYS A 63 2.00 1.50 -12.93
CA LYS A 63 2.08 2.78 -12.23
C LYS A 63 3.18 3.67 -12.81
N VAL A 64 2.98 5.01 -12.69
CA VAL A 64 3.98 6.01 -13.08
C VAL A 64 3.99 7.19 -12.11
N ASN A 65 5.17 7.70 -11.83
CA ASN A 65 5.43 8.94 -11.10
C ASN A 65 6.76 9.56 -11.55
N PHE A 66 7.15 10.69 -10.99
CA PHE A 66 8.40 11.36 -11.34
C PHE A 66 9.64 10.48 -11.15
N ASN A 67 9.67 9.60 -10.13
CA ASN A 67 10.81 8.70 -9.93
C ASN A 67 10.93 7.68 -11.07
N THR A 68 9.81 7.13 -11.54
CA THR A 68 9.81 6.16 -12.65
C THR A 68 10.10 6.83 -14.00
N LEU A 69 9.84 8.15 -14.10
CA LEU A 69 10.17 8.96 -15.28
C LEU A 69 11.62 9.49 -15.24
N GLY A 70 12.27 9.45 -14.07
CA GLY A 70 13.63 9.94 -13.87
C GLY A 70 13.75 11.48 -13.90
N THR A 71 12.62 12.19 -13.85
CA THR A 71 12.57 13.66 -13.91
C THR A 71 11.33 14.21 -13.23
N THR A 72 11.42 15.43 -12.71
CA THR A 72 10.28 16.19 -12.15
C THR A 72 9.60 17.11 -13.17
N ASN A 73 10.16 17.22 -14.37
CA ASN A 73 9.59 17.97 -15.50
C ASN A 73 9.53 17.09 -16.76
N PRO A 74 8.68 16.04 -16.76
CA PRO A 74 8.64 15.06 -17.83
C PRO A 74 8.01 15.62 -19.09
N THR A 75 8.58 15.19 -20.23
CA THR A 75 7.99 15.38 -21.52
C THR A 75 6.96 14.30 -21.86
N ARG A 76 6.21 14.50 -22.95
CA ARG A 76 5.34 13.45 -23.51
C ARG A 76 6.12 12.17 -23.85
N ASP A 77 7.32 12.32 -24.40
CA ASP A 77 8.16 11.18 -24.81
C ASP A 77 8.70 10.40 -23.60
N ASP A 78 8.99 11.06 -22.48
CA ASP A 78 9.39 10.38 -21.24
C ASP A 78 8.26 9.51 -20.72
N PHE A 79 7.05 10.06 -20.67
CA PHE A 79 5.87 9.31 -20.24
C PHE A 79 5.58 8.14 -21.19
N ARG A 80 5.63 8.39 -22.50
CA ARG A 80 5.38 7.39 -23.54
C ARG A 80 6.37 6.23 -23.45
N ARG A 81 7.64 6.52 -23.38
CA ARG A 81 8.71 5.51 -23.22
C ARG A 81 8.49 4.66 -21.97
N ARG A 82 8.09 5.28 -20.85
CA ARG A 82 7.82 4.55 -19.61
C ARG A 82 6.62 3.61 -19.77
N LEU A 83 5.53 4.08 -20.36
CA LEU A 83 4.34 3.28 -20.61
C LEU A 83 4.63 2.12 -21.56
N GLU A 84 5.31 2.38 -22.69
CA GLU A 84 5.70 1.35 -23.65
C GLU A 84 6.61 0.29 -23.03
N THR A 85 7.57 0.69 -22.21
CA THR A 85 8.39 -0.27 -21.44
C THR A 85 7.53 -1.15 -20.53
N SER A 86 6.50 -0.60 -19.88
CA SER A 86 5.58 -1.39 -19.06
C SER A 86 4.75 -2.36 -19.91
N LEU A 87 4.22 -1.92 -21.05
CA LEU A 87 3.47 -2.76 -21.99
C LEU A 87 4.31 -3.91 -22.53
N GLU A 88 5.56 -3.62 -22.95
CA GLU A 88 6.51 -4.62 -23.42
C GLU A 88 6.80 -5.68 -22.35
N ARG A 89 7.12 -5.26 -21.13
CA ARG A 89 7.39 -6.17 -20.02
C ARG A 89 6.18 -7.02 -19.64
N LEU A 90 4.99 -6.42 -19.68
CA LEU A 90 3.71 -7.09 -19.44
C LEU A 90 3.25 -7.96 -20.62
N GLN A 91 3.89 -7.86 -21.78
CA GLN A 91 3.52 -8.59 -23.01
C GLN A 91 2.03 -8.38 -23.37
N THR A 92 1.58 -7.12 -23.36
CA THR A 92 0.18 -6.75 -23.61
C THR A 92 0.07 -5.40 -24.32
N ASP A 93 -0.98 -5.22 -25.10
CA ASP A 93 -1.23 -3.99 -25.85
C ASP A 93 -1.89 -2.88 -25.01
N TYR A 94 -2.41 -3.23 -23.81
CA TYR A 94 -3.08 -2.28 -22.94
C TYR A 94 -2.95 -2.64 -21.46
N ILE A 95 -3.07 -1.60 -20.60
CA ILE A 95 -3.18 -1.73 -19.14
C ILE A 95 -4.60 -1.33 -18.72
N ASP A 96 -5.28 -2.13 -17.88
CA ASP A 96 -6.65 -1.86 -17.45
C ASP A 96 -6.74 -0.64 -16.51
N PHE A 97 -5.81 -0.52 -15.56
CA PHE A 97 -5.76 0.58 -14.61
C PHE A 97 -4.33 1.11 -14.48
N TYR A 98 -4.10 2.33 -14.98
CA TYR A 98 -2.78 2.95 -14.90
C TYR A 98 -2.78 4.03 -13.84
N HIS A 99 -1.91 3.86 -12.84
CA HIS A 99 -1.91 4.70 -11.65
C HIS A 99 -0.98 5.90 -11.77
N MET A 100 -1.49 7.10 -11.47
CA MET A 100 -0.67 8.19 -10.99
C MET A 100 -0.19 7.80 -9.58
N TRP A 101 1.11 7.49 -9.44
CA TRP A 101 1.61 6.68 -8.35
C TRP A 101 2.12 7.47 -7.16
N CYS A 102 1.72 7.02 -5.96
CA CYS A 102 2.33 7.41 -4.68
C CYS A 102 2.15 8.89 -4.34
N MET A 103 0.93 9.39 -4.42
CA MET A 103 0.60 10.74 -3.97
C MET A 103 0.66 10.80 -2.43
N LEU A 104 1.59 11.58 -1.89
CA LEU A 104 1.84 11.66 -0.45
C LEU A 104 1.08 12.79 0.24
N ASN A 105 0.70 13.83 -0.51
CA ASN A 105 -0.03 15.02 -0.06
C ASN A 105 -0.59 15.75 -1.29
N LEU A 106 -1.44 16.76 -1.08
CA LEU A 106 -2.04 17.55 -2.15
C LEU A 106 -1.01 18.27 -3.02
N ASP A 107 0.04 18.84 -2.47
CA ASP A 107 1.12 19.48 -3.24
C ASP A 107 1.78 18.50 -4.23
N SER A 108 2.04 17.27 -3.79
CA SER A 108 2.57 16.22 -4.66
C SER A 108 1.56 15.83 -5.75
N TRP A 109 0.28 15.75 -5.40
CA TRP A 109 -0.78 15.44 -6.35
C TRP A 109 -0.93 16.53 -7.40
N GLU A 110 -1.02 17.80 -7.00
CA GLU A 110 -1.12 18.94 -7.91
C GLU A 110 0.02 18.97 -8.93
N LYS A 111 1.26 18.82 -8.47
CA LYS A 111 2.45 18.77 -9.34
C LYS A 111 2.38 17.63 -10.37
N HIS A 112 1.87 16.46 -10.00
CA HIS A 112 1.70 15.35 -10.93
C HIS A 112 0.54 15.61 -11.90
N MET A 113 -0.56 16.20 -11.42
CA MET A 113 -1.68 16.59 -12.27
C MET A 113 -1.23 17.54 -13.38
N ASP A 114 -0.54 18.61 -13.01
CA ASP A 114 -0.07 19.63 -13.96
C ASP A 114 0.94 19.07 -14.96
N ALA A 115 1.84 18.22 -14.49
CA ALA A 115 2.94 17.72 -15.31
C ALA A 115 2.56 16.58 -16.25
N ILE A 116 1.76 15.61 -15.79
CA ILE A 116 1.58 14.33 -16.49
C ILE A 116 0.13 13.92 -16.75
N TYR A 117 -0.89 14.51 -16.13
CA TYR A 117 -2.27 14.03 -16.29
C TYR A 117 -2.75 14.02 -17.74
N ARG A 118 -2.40 15.05 -18.51
CA ARG A 118 -2.72 15.11 -19.95
C ARG A 118 -2.20 13.91 -20.74
N PHE A 119 -1.02 13.39 -20.37
CA PHE A 119 -0.42 12.23 -21.05
C PHE A 119 -1.17 10.93 -20.74
N PHE A 120 -1.81 10.83 -19.55
CA PHE A 120 -2.74 9.74 -19.27
C PHE A 120 -3.98 9.81 -20.18
N GLU A 121 -4.54 11.01 -20.39
CA GLU A 121 -5.68 11.20 -21.28
C GLU A 121 -5.34 10.83 -22.73
N GLU A 122 -4.17 11.24 -23.22
CA GLU A 122 -3.66 10.85 -24.53
C GLU A 122 -3.53 9.33 -24.64
N ALA A 123 -2.83 8.68 -23.71
CA ALA A 123 -2.64 7.23 -23.69
C ALA A 123 -3.98 6.46 -23.62
N LYS A 124 -4.97 7.03 -22.91
CA LYS A 124 -6.31 6.47 -22.86
C LYS A 124 -7.03 6.61 -24.21
N SER A 125 -6.92 7.75 -24.87
CA SER A 125 -7.54 7.97 -26.18
C SER A 125 -6.94 7.05 -27.26
N GLU A 126 -5.66 6.68 -27.11
CA GLU A 126 -4.95 5.73 -27.98
C GLU A 126 -5.24 4.25 -27.64
N GLY A 127 -5.98 3.98 -26.54
CA GLY A 127 -6.32 2.62 -26.12
C GLY A 127 -5.23 1.88 -25.35
N LEU A 128 -4.10 2.52 -25.05
CA LEU A 128 -2.97 1.91 -24.33
C LEU A 128 -3.27 1.73 -22.83
N ILE A 129 -4.14 2.55 -22.28
CA ILE A 129 -4.69 2.40 -20.94
C ILE A 129 -6.20 2.53 -20.98
N ARG A 130 -6.92 1.78 -20.15
CA ARG A 130 -8.39 1.82 -20.11
C ARG A 130 -8.91 2.79 -19.07
N ASN A 131 -8.32 2.81 -17.89
CA ASN A 131 -8.75 3.64 -16.78
C ASN A 131 -7.59 4.40 -16.15
N ILE A 132 -7.82 5.69 -15.89
CA ILE A 132 -6.91 6.54 -15.14
C ILE A 132 -7.30 6.44 -13.67
N VAL A 133 -6.35 6.04 -12.83
CA VAL A 133 -6.54 5.88 -11.39
C VAL A 133 -5.36 6.49 -10.64
N PHE A 134 -5.49 6.72 -9.34
CA PHE A 134 -4.37 7.21 -8.54
C PHE A 134 -4.05 6.30 -7.37
N SER A 135 -2.81 6.38 -6.89
CA SER A 135 -2.35 5.67 -5.71
C SER A 135 -1.91 6.68 -4.66
N SER A 136 -2.39 6.52 -3.44
CA SER A 136 -2.23 7.53 -2.40
C SER A 136 -1.82 6.95 -1.05
N HIS A 137 -1.08 7.77 -0.30
CA HIS A 137 -0.85 7.63 1.14
C HIS A 137 -1.43 8.82 1.93
N MET A 138 -2.22 9.67 1.29
CA MET A 138 -2.90 10.81 1.90
C MET A 138 -3.93 10.38 2.94
N GLN A 139 -4.39 11.33 3.72
CA GLN A 139 -5.49 11.16 4.66
C GLN A 139 -6.84 11.35 4.01
N GLY A 140 -7.92 11.05 4.74
CA GLY A 140 -9.29 11.13 4.25
C GLY A 140 -9.64 12.47 3.62
N ASN A 141 -9.41 13.59 4.31
CA ASN A 141 -9.74 14.93 3.81
C ASN A 141 -9.00 15.30 2.53
N ASP A 142 -7.70 14.95 2.43
CA ASP A 142 -6.93 15.19 1.21
C ASP A 142 -7.46 14.34 0.05
N ILE A 143 -7.87 13.11 0.34
CA ILE A 143 -8.47 12.19 -0.64
C ILE A 143 -9.81 12.74 -1.13
N GLU A 144 -10.66 13.25 -0.25
CA GLU A 144 -11.93 13.90 -0.61
C GLU A 144 -11.70 15.00 -1.65
N THR A 145 -10.71 15.87 -1.45
CA THR A 145 -10.32 16.90 -2.41
C THR A 145 -9.97 16.33 -3.79
N VAL A 146 -9.26 15.22 -3.85
CA VAL A 146 -8.90 14.57 -5.12
C VAL A 146 -10.13 13.92 -5.77
N VAL A 147 -10.97 13.27 -4.97
CA VAL A 147 -12.22 12.63 -5.42
C VAL A 147 -13.15 13.64 -6.07
N ASP A 148 -13.31 14.81 -5.46
CA ASP A 148 -14.21 15.88 -5.93
C ASP A 148 -13.82 16.45 -7.31
N THR A 149 -12.59 16.21 -7.78
CA THR A 149 -12.18 16.57 -9.13
C THR A 149 -12.88 15.78 -10.23
N GLY A 150 -13.43 14.61 -9.92
CA GLY A 150 -14.06 13.70 -10.87
C GLY A 150 -13.14 13.11 -11.95
N LYS A 151 -11.81 13.29 -11.81
CA LYS A 151 -10.83 12.93 -12.85
C LYS A 151 -10.41 11.45 -12.86
N PHE A 152 -10.68 10.73 -11.79
CA PHE A 152 -10.21 9.34 -11.61
C PHE A 152 -11.37 8.35 -11.53
N LYS A 153 -11.18 7.16 -12.07
CA LYS A 153 -12.15 6.06 -12.01
C LYS A 153 -11.99 5.18 -10.76
N GLY A 154 -10.88 5.31 -10.06
CA GLY A 154 -10.61 4.55 -8.84
C GLY A 154 -9.37 5.04 -8.14
N MET A 155 -9.15 4.52 -6.94
CA MET A 155 -7.98 4.80 -6.13
C MET A 155 -7.38 3.53 -5.53
N LEU A 156 -6.07 3.56 -5.30
CA LEU A 156 -5.33 2.57 -4.53
C LEU A 156 -4.83 3.23 -3.24
N ILE A 157 -5.29 2.74 -2.08
CA ILE A 157 -5.01 3.33 -0.77
C ILE A 157 -4.55 2.27 0.24
N GLY A 158 -3.62 2.64 1.13
CA GLY A 158 -3.26 1.78 2.26
C GLY A 158 -4.32 1.84 3.35
N TYR A 159 -4.98 0.71 3.63
CA TYR A 159 -6.02 0.63 4.66
C TYR A 159 -5.97 -0.72 5.38
N ASN A 160 -6.09 -0.70 6.70
CA ASN A 160 -6.04 -1.90 7.55
C ASN A 160 -6.51 -1.58 8.97
N ALA A 161 -6.54 -2.57 9.85
CA ALA A 161 -6.95 -2.44 11.24
C ALA A 161 -6.08 -1.47 12.08
N LEU A 162 -4.89 -1.07 11.60
CA LEU A 162 -4.02 -0.10 12.29
C LEU A 162 -4.30 1.34 11.90
N ASN A 163 -4.78 1.60 10.67
CA ASN A 163 -4.81 2.94 10.12
C ASN A 163 -6.17 3.39 9.57
N TYR A 164 -7.23 2.61 9.78
CA TYR A 164 -8.56 2.86 9.22
C TYR A 164 -9.10 4.27 9.55
N ARG A 165 -8.88 4.75 10.78
CA ARG A 165 -9.41 6.04 11.26
C ARG A 165 -8.99 7.23 10.41
N PHE A 166 -7.81 7.15 9.78
CA PHE A 166 -7.24 8.27 9.03
C PHE A 166 -7.68 8.34 7.58
N ARG A 167 -8.30 7.29 7.07
CA ARG A 167 -8.58 7.13 5.63
C ARG A 167 -10.03 6.75 5.33
N GLN A 168 -10.79 6.42 6.36
CA GLN A 168 -12.16 5.97 6.21
C GLN A 168 -13.02 7.00 5.45
N SER A 169 -12.94 8.30 5.80
CA SER A 169 -13.74 9.34 5.13
C SER A 169 -13.42 9.44 3.64
N GLY A 170 -12.14 9.30 3.25
CA GLY A 170 -11.74 9.28 1.84
C GLY A 170 -12.24 8.05 1.08
N ILE A 171 -12.32 6.88 1.74
CA ILE A 171 -12.91 5.67 1.16
C ILE A 171 -14.42 5.86 0.96
N GLU A 172 -15.12 6.38 1.97
CA GLU A 172 -16.56 6.69 1.90
C GLU A 172 -16.85 7.70 0.77
N ALA A 173 -16.05 8.76 0.65
CA ALA A 173 -16.18 9.76 -0.40
C ALA A 173 -15.96 9.18 -1.80
N ALA A 174 -14.92 8.37 -1.99
CA ALA A 174 -14.65 7.72 -3.27
C ALA A 174 -15.79 6.79 -3.69
N HIS A 175 -16.28 5.96 -2.77
CA HIS A 175 -17.43 5.09 -3.03
C HIS A 175 -18.70 5.88 -3.38
N ALA A 176 -19.01 6.96 -2.64
CA ALA A 176 -20.15 7.82 -2.89
C ALA A 176 -20.10 8.50 -4.27
N ASN A 177 -18.90 8.74 -4.80
CA ASN A 177 -18.69 9.27 -6.15
C ASN A 177 -18.55 8.19 -7.24
N GLY A 178 -18.90 6.93 -6.95
CA GLY A 178 -18.87 5.81 -7.89
C GLY A 178 -17.46 5.39 -8.33
N MET A 179 -16.43 5.69 -7.53
CA MET A 179 -15.06 5.28 -7.78
C MET A 179 -14.80 3.88 -7.22
N GLY A 180 -14.03 3.08 -7.96
CA GLY A 180 -13.49 1.82 -7.42
C GLY A 180 -12.42 2.08 -6.35
N VAL A 181 -12.54 1.40 -5.20
CA VAL A 181 -11.57 1.49 -4.11
C VAL A 181 -10.77 0.21 -4.02
N VAL A 182 -9.47 0.31 -4.26
CA VAL A 182 -8.51 -0.79 -4.12
C VAL A 182 -7.67 -0.54 -2.87
N VAL A 183 -7.53 -1.56 -2.03
CA VAL A 183 -6.76 -1.46 -0.78
C VAL A 183 -5.43 -2.18 -0.90
N MET A 184 -4.34 -1.48 -0.57
CA MET A 184 -3.01 -2.03 -0.34
C MET A 184 -2.68 -2.10 1.15
N ASN A 185 -1.70 -2.94 1.51
CA ASN A 185 -1.23 -3.14 2.89
C ASN A 185 -2.34 -3.55 3.89
N PRO A 186 -3.25 -4.47 3.55
CA PRO A 186 -4.31 -4.90 4.45
C PRO A 186 -3.78 -5.54 5.74
N LEU A 187 -2.57 -6.08 5.69
CA LEU A 187 -1.85 -6.70 6.82
C LEU A 187 -0.85 -5.76 7.50
N GLY A 188 -0.94 -4.43 7.29
CA GLY A 188 -0.05 -3.47 7.92
C GLY A 188 1.44 -3.61 7.53
N GLY A 189 1.73 -4.06 6.29
CA GLY A 189 3.10 -4.32 5.86
C GLY A 189 3.77 -5.53 6.52
N GLY A 190 2.99 -6.43 7.11
CA GLY A 190 3.43 -7.59 7.87
C GLY A 190 3.35 -7.40 9.39
N MET A 191 3.05 -6.21 9.88
CA MET A 191 2.97 -5.93 11.31
C MET A 191 1.88 -6.74 12.01
N ILE A 192 0.72 -6.88 11.39
CA ILE A 192 -0.41 -7.63 11.97
C ILE A 192 -0.06 -9.12 12.16
N PRO A 193 0.41 -9.85 11.13
CA PRO A 193 0.76 -11.27 11.30
C PRO A 193 2.00 -11.51 12.18
N GLN A 194 2.88 -10.53 12.32
CA GLN A 194 4.05 -10.64 13.21
C GLN A 194 3.71 -10.43 14.69
N ASN A 195 2.54 -9.88 15.00
CA ASN A 195 2.10 -9.59 16.37
C ASN A 195 0.68 -10.15 16.60
N PRO A 196 0.45 -11.46 16.40
CA PRO A 196 -0.89 -12.04 16.39
C PRO A 196 -1.65 -11.83 17.70
N GLU A 197 -0.97 -11.81 18.85
CA GLU A 197 -1.58 -11.62 20.18
C GLU A 197 -2.27 -10.26 20.28
N ALA A 198 -1.64 -9.18 19.77
CA ALA A 198 -2.22 -7.84 19.79
C ALA A 198 -3.46 -7.70 18.89
N PHE A 199 -3.62 -8.60 17.90
CA PHE A 199 -4.71 -8.58 16.93
C PHE A 199 -5.69 -9.74 17.08
N GLN A 200 -5.58 -10.54 18.14
CA GLN A 200 -6.47 -11.68 18.40
C GLN A 200 -7.94 -11.28 18.43
N TYR A 201 -8.27 -10.07 18.84
CA TYR A 201 -9.64 -9.53 18.84
C TYR A 201 -10.31 -9.55 17.46
N LEU A 202 -9.52 -9.56 16.36
CA LEU A 202 -10.07 -9.65 15.00
C LEU A 202 -10.71 -11.02 14.73
N THR A 203 -10.27 -12.08 15.41
CA THR A 203 -10.72 -13.45 15.18
C THR A 203 -11.96 -13.83 15.98
N GLU A 204 -12.41 -12.99 16.93
CA GLU A 204 -13.53 -13.31 17.79
C GLU A 204 -14.82 -13.68 17.03
N GLY A 205 -15.36 -14.85 17.37
CA GLY A 205 -16.56 -15.39 16.74
C GLY A 205 -16.32 -16.02 15.35
N THR A 206 -15.05 -16.29 15.00
CA THR A 206 -14.66 -16.94 13.75
C THR A 206 -13.62 -18.04 13.99
N ASP A 207 -13.42 -18.92 13.01
CA ASP A 207 -12.35 -19.92 12.97
C ASP A 207 -11.12 -19.42 12.18
N LEU A 208 -11.05 -18.12 11.90
CA LEU A 208 -10.01 -17.52 11.09
C LEU A 208 -8.72 -17.31 11.92
N THR A 209 -7.60 -17.43 11.23
CA THR A 209 -6.31 -16.95 11.75
C THR A 209 -6.27 -15.41 11.77
N VAL A 210 -5.35 -14.81 12.53
CA VAL A 210 -5.22 -13.35 12.61
C VAL A 210 -4.98 -12.71 11.22
N PRO A 211 -4.10 -13.24 10.34
CA PRO A 211 -3.98 -12.71 8.97
C PRO A 211 -5.27 -12.79 8.16
N GLN A 212 -5.97 -13.91 8.21
CA GLN A 212 -7.25 -14.08 7.53
C GLN A 212 -8.31 -13.10 8.06
N ALA A 213 -8.41 -12.96 9.39
CA ALA A 213 -9.34 -12.02 10.02
C ALA A 213 -9.01 -10.55 9.70
N ALA A 214 -7.72 -10.19 9.59
CA ALA A 214 -7.31 -8.86 9.17
C ALA A 214 -7.65 -8.57 7.69
N LEU A 215 -7.55 -9.55 6.80
CA LEU A 215 -8.04 -9.44 5.42
C LEU A 215 -9.57 -9.30 5.42
N ARG A 216 -10.27 -10.11 6.20
CA ARG A 216 -11.74 -10.04 6.35
C ARG A 216 -12.19 -8.69 6.89
N PHE A 217 -11.48 -8.12 7.88
CA PHE A 217 -11.77 -6.76 8.36
C PHE A 217 -11.85 -5.75 7.20
N VAL A 218 -10.88 -5.76 6.30
CA VAL A 218 -10.86 -4.87 5.14
C VAL A 218 -11.95 -5.23 4.14
N ALA A 219 -12.12 -6.52 3.85
CA ALA A 219 -13.10 -7.01 2.89
C ALA A 219 -14.55 -6.73 3.29
N SER A 220 -14.83 -6.70 4.59
CA SER A 220 -16.20 -6.45 5.10
C SER A 220 -16.74 -5.05 4.81
N HIS A 221 -15.89 -4.11 4.38
CA HIS A 221 -16.32 -2.76 4.04
C HIS A 221 -16.94 -2.74 2.63
N LYS A 222 -18.25 -2.50 2.53
CA LYS A 222 -18.95 -2.42 1.23
C LYS A 222 -18.41 -1.33 0.29
N GLU A 223 -17.70 -0.35 0.85
CA GLU A 223 -17.06 0.74 0.11
C GLU A 223 -15.76 0.30 -0.58
N ILE A 224 -15.22 -0.87 -0.24
CA ILE A 224 -13.96 -1.39 -0.79
C ILE A 224 -14.27 -2.40 -1.88
N THR A 225 -13.75 -2.15 -3.07
CA THR A 225 -13.98 -3.00 -4.25
C THR A 225 -13.01 -4.18 -4.31
N ILE A 226 -11.73 -3.94 -3.99
CA ILE A 226 -10.65 -4.93 -4.15
C ILE A 226 -9.64 -4.79 -3.00
N ILE A 227 -9.14 -5.94 -2.52
CA ILE A 227 -8.05 -6.01 -1.55
C ILE A 227 -6.83 -6.64 -2.23
N LEU A 228 -5.68 -5.98 -2.13
CA LEU A 228 -4.42 -6.52 -2.62
C LEU A 228 -3.71 -7.30 -1.50
N ALA A 229 -3.63 -8.61 -1.64
CA ALA A 229 -2.80 -9.44 -0.79
C ALA A 229 -1.43 -9.67 -1.43
N GLY A 230 -0.36 -9.48 -0.66
CA GLY A 230 1.01 -9.71 -1.10
C GLY A 230 1.38 -11.19 -0.96
N CYS A 231 0.84 -12.05 -1.80
CA CYS A 231 1.07 -13.49 -1.76
C CYS A 231 2.39 -13.87 -2.44
N THR A 232 3.21 -14.66 -1.75
CA THR A 232 4.47 -15.21 -2.27
C THR A 232 4.44 -16.73 -2.39
N THR A 233 3.42 -17.37 -1.81
CA THR A 233 3.18 -18.82 -1.88
C THR A 233 1.71 -19.11 -2.20
N LYS A 234 1.41 -20.35 -2.57
CA LYS A 234 0.03 -20.83 -2.84
C LYS A 234 -0.82 -20.80 -1.56
N GLU A 235 -0.22 -21.14 -0.43
CA GLU A 235 -0.88 -21.09 0.89
C GLU A 235 -1.35 -19.67 1.25
N HIS A 236 -0.57 -18.63 0.91
CA HIS A 236 -1.00 -17.24 1.11
C HIS A 236 -2.22 -16.89 0.25
N ILE A 237 -2.36 -17.50 -0.93
CA ILE A 237 -3.53 -17.32 -1.79
C ILE A 237 -4.74 -18.03 -1.18
N ASP A 238 -4.57 -19.28 -0.73
CA ASP A 238 -5.64 -20.05 -0.07
C ASP A 238 -6.12 -19.35 1.20
N ASP A 239 -5.22 -18.77 2.00
CA ASP A 239 -5.56 -17.93 3.16
C ASP A 239 -6.36 -16.68 2.77
N ALA A 240 -5.99 -16.02 1.67
CA ALA A 240 -6.71 -14.85 1.19
C ALA A 240 -8.11 -15.21 0.68
N VAL A 241 -8.28 -16.35 0.01
CA VAL A 241 -9.59 -16.88 -0.41
C VAL A 241 -10.44 -17.22 0.81
N LYS A 242 -9.90 -17.95 1.78
CA LYS A 242 -10.61 -18.29 3.03
C LYS A 242 -11.07 -17.04 3.78
N ALA A 243 -10.28 -15.97 3.77
CA ALA A 243 -10.65 -14.73 4.42
C ALA A 243 -11.95 -14.12 3.91
N VAL A 244 -12.32 -14.35 2.64
CA VAL A 244 -13.51 -13.78 2.01
C VAL A 244 -14.65 -14.80 1.79
N GLU A 245 -14.46 -16.05 2.17
CA GLU A 245 -15.54 -17.05 2.15
C GLU A 245 -16.69 -16.63 3.06
N ASN A 246 -17.92 -16.71 2.54
CA ASN A 246 -19.14 -16.30 3.26
C ASN A 246 -19.02 -14.90 3.87
N LEU A 247 -18.42 -13.98 3.13
CA LEU A 247 -18.22 -12.60 3.56
C LEU A 247 -19.56 -11.87 3.66
N GLU A 248 -19.78 -11.22 4.79
CA GLU A 248 -20.87 -10.29 5.00
C GLU A 248 -20.33 -8.86 4.91
N GLU A 249 -20.77 -8.13 3.89
CA GLU A 249 -20.39 -6.73 3.69
C GLU A 249 -21.33 -5.80 4.45
N MET A 250 -20.76 -4.76 5.05
CA MET A 250 -21.50 -3.74 5.78
C MET A 250 -20.86 -2.35 5.60
N PRO A 251 -21.58 -1.26 5.89
CA PRO A 251 -20.99 0.08 5.86
C PRO A 251 -19.76 0.21 6.73
N ALA A 252 -18.74 0.94 6.28
CA ALA A 252 -17.47 1.13 6.97
C ALA A 252 -17.63 1.50 8.46
N LYS A 253 -18.59 2.38 8.77
CA LYS A 253 -18.90 2.76 10.17
C LYS A 253 -19.37 1.59 11.03
N GLU A 254 -20.09 0.63 10.48
CA GLU A 254 -20.56 -0.55 11.18
C GLU A 254 -19.43 -1.55 11.39
N VAL A 255 -18.58 -1.77 10.36
CA VAL A 255 -17.36 -2.58 10.49
C VAL A 255 -16.51 -2.05 11.63
N VAL A 256 -16.20 -0.75 11.59
CA VAL A 256 -15.36 -0.11 12.60
C VAL A 256 -15.98 -0.24 14.00
N LYS A 257 -17.27 0.05 14.17
CA LYS A 257 -17.97 -0.09 15.45
C LYS A 257 -17.89 -1.52 16.01
N LYS A 258 -18.03 -2.52 15.15
CA LYS A 258 -17.92 -3.94 15.52
C LYS A 258 -16.56 -4.28 16.12
N TYR A 259 -15.48 -3.71 15.58
CA TYR A 259 -14.12 -4.02 16.01
C TYR A 259 -13.55 -3.06 17.07
N GLU A 260 -13.95 -1.78 17.09
CA GLU A 260 -13.48 -0.81 18.10
C GLU A 260 -13.86 -1.19 19.54
N SER A 261 -15.01 -1.81 19.74
CA SER A 261 -15.44 -2.25 21.06
C SER A 261 -14.58 -3.38 21.66
N LYS A 262 -13.76 -4.00 20.85
CA LYS A 262 -12.97 -5.19 21.18
C LYS A 262 -11.46 -4.94 21.18
N GLY A 263 -11.02 -3.87 20.53
CA GLY A 263 -9.62 -3.61 20.26
C GLY A 263 -8.88 -2.79 21.32
N ILE A 264 -7.57 -3.00 21.37
CA ILE A 264 -6.63 -2.13 22.07
C ILE A 264 -6.63 -0.76 21.39
N SER A 265 -6.46 0.32 22.16
CA SER A 265 -6.26 1.65 21.59
C SER A 265 -4.94 1.71 20.80
N LEU A 266 -5.04 1.61 19.48
CA LEU A 266 -3.91 1.71 18.56
C LEU A 266 -3.53 3.18 18.24
N ASN A 267 -4.08 4.14 19.00
CA ASN A 267 -3.90 5.58 18.76
C ASN A 267 -2.44 6.07 18.85
N ASN A 268 -1.59 5.29 19.52
CA ASN A 268 -0.18 5.63 19.71
C ASN A 268 0.76 5.04 18.66
N LEU A 269 0.25 4.39 17.62
CA LEU A 269 1.07 3.74 16.60
C LEU A 269 1.35 4.66 15.40
N CYS A 270 2.57 4.60 14.92
CA CYS A 270 2.95 5.24 13.66
C CYS A 270 2.38 4.44 12.47
N THR A 271 1.70 5.13 11.56
CA THR A 271 1.15 4.52 10.34
C THR A 271 2.11 4.51 9.15
N GLY A 272 3.37 4.97 9.34
CA GLY A 272 4.36 5.03 8.27
C GLY A 272 4.06 6.03 7.15
N CYS A 273 3.16 7.00 7.36
CA CYS A 273 2.71 7.94 6.33
C CYS A 273 3.81 8.85 5.75
N GLY A 274 4.91 9.06 6.49
CA GLY A 274 6.11 9.77 6.00
C GLY A 274 6.05 11.30 6.04
N TYR A 275 4.95 11.94 6.44
CA TYR A 275 4.83 13.41 6.46
C TYR A 275 5.89 14.11 7.30
N CYS A 276 6.35 13.45 8.37
CA CYS A 276 7.39 13.96 9.27
C CYS A 276 8.79 14.04 8.64
N VAL A 277 9.04 13.35 7.52
CA VAL A 277 10.40 13.23 6.93
C VAL A 277 10.84 14.52 6.26
N LYS A 278 9.99 15.11 5.42
CA LYS A 278 10.35 16.31 4.63
C LYS A 278 10.70 17.53 5.48
N GLY A 279 10.12 17.62 6.68
CA GLY A 279 10.35 18.74 7.59
C GLY A 279 11.59 18.58 8.49
N CYS A 280 12.22 17.41 8.53
CA CYS A 280 13.33 17.13 9.41
C CYS A 280 14.65 17.75 8.90
N PRO A 281 15.22 18.75 9.58
CA PRO A 281 16.45 19.40 9.11
C PRO A 281 17.69 18.51 9.23
N LYS A 282 17.60 17.42 10.00
CA LYS A 282 18.64 16.42 10.16
C LYS A 282 18.46 15.18 9.26
N GLY A 283 17.41 15.14 8.44
CA GLY A 283 17.16 14.01 7.55
C GLY A 283 16.89 12.68 8.25
N ILE A 284 16.47 12.70 9.53
CA ILE A 284 16.22 11.47 10.30
C ILE A 284 15.10 10.67 9.63
N ALA A 285 15.32 9.38 9.46
CA ALA A 285 14.33 8.44 8.90
C ALA A 285 13.22 8.12 9.92
N ILE A 286 12.51 9.16 10.40
CA ILE A 286 11.55 9.12 11.50
C ILE A 286 10.55 7.96 11.40
N PRO A 287 9.90 7.67 10.25
CA PRO A 287 8.95 6.56 10.15
C PRO A 287 9.56 5.21 10.49
N LYS A 288 10.84 5.00 10.18
CA LYS A 288 11.55 3.75 10.47
C LYS A 288 11.82 3.59 11.97
N PHE A 289 12.16 4.68 12.64
CA PHE A 289 12.30 4.69 14.09
C PHE A 289 10.96 4.49 14.79
N MET A 290 9.91 5.13 14.29
CA MET A 290 8.56 4.96 14.84
C MET A 290 7.98 3.57 14.56
N ASP A 291 8.31 2.92 13.45
CA ASP A 291 7.97 1.52 13.18
C ASP A 291 8.62 0.58 14.21
N ALA A 292 9.89 0.81 14.51
CA ALA A 292 10.56 0.04 15.55
C ALA A 292 9.96 0.29 16.95
N TYR A 293 9.54 1.52 17.23
CA TYR A 293 8.86 1.86 18.48
C TYR A 293 7.44 1.25 18.54
N ASN A 294 6.74 1.14 17.39
CA ASN A 294 5.48 0.41 17.31
C ASN A 294 5.62 -1.04 17.76
N GLN A 295 6.73 -1.69 17.36
CA GLN A 295 7.01 -3.06 17.80
C GLN A 295 7.03 -3.15 19.32
N TYR A 296 7.73 -2.22 19.98
CA TYR A 296 7.74 -2.15 21.44
C TYR A 296 6.34 -1.94 22.04
N ILE A 297 5.55 -0.99 21.49
CA ILE A 297 4.18 -0.76 21.98
C ILE A 297 3.32 -2.01 21.88
N LEU A 298 3.50 -2.81 20.85
CA LEU A 298 2.71 -4.01 20.60
C LEU A 298 3.14 -5.21 21.47
N THR A 299 4.43 -5.32 21.77
CA THR A 299 5.00 -6.50 22.46
C THR A 299 5.39 -6.24 23.91
N ASP A 300 5.43 -4.97 24.34
CA ASP A 300 5.98 -4.51 25.62
C ASP A 300 7.48 -4.88 25.86
N LYS A 301 8.23 -5.09 24.77
CA LYS A 301 9.65 -5.50 24.78
C LYS A 301 10.52 -4.42 24.16
N LYS A 302 11.17 -3.61 25.00
CA LYS A 302 12.04 -2.50 24.55
C LYS A 302 13.26 -2.96 23.73
N GLU A 303 13.80 -4.10 24.03
CA GLU A 303 14.93 -4.71 23.32
C GLU A 303 14.63 -4.93 21.84
N GLU A 304 13.38 -5.17 21.47
CA GLU A 304 12.95 -5.39 20.11
C GLU A 304 13.08 -4.13 19.22
N ILE A 305 13.13 -2.94 19.80
CA ILE A 305 13.38 -1.69 19.05
C ILE A 305 14.73 -1.77 18.34
N SER A 306 15.80 -2.12 19.06
CA SER A 306 17.14 -2.19 18.50
C SER A 306 17.26 -3.29 17.46
N GLU A 307 16.63 -4.41 17.69
CA GLU A 307 16.61 -5.54 16.76
C GLU A 307 15.82 -5.19 15.50
N ARG A 308 14.64 -4.59 15.61
CA ARG A 308 13.82 -4.15 14.48
C ARG A 308 14.56 -3.12 13.61
N LEU A 309 15.22 -2.14 14.24
CA LEU A 309 16.05 -1.15 13.53
C LEU A 309 17.17 -1.83 12.74
N ARG A 310 17.91 -2.75 13.38
CA ARG A 310 19.05 -3.45 12.77
C ARG A 310 18.62 -4.38 11.64
N MET A 311 17.67 -5.28 11.92
CA MET A 311 17.31 -6.39 11.01
C MET A 311 16.40 -5.94 9.87
N HIS A 312 15.44 -5.06 10.14
CA HIS A 312 14.43 -4.67 9.16
C HIS A 312 14.81 -3.39 8.41
N TRP A 313 15.43 -2.45 9.09
CA TRP A 313 15.71 -1.13 8.53
C TRP A 313 17.19 -0.85 8.24
N SER A 314 18.11 -1.73 8.70
CA SER A 314 19.57 -1.53 8.62
C SER A 314 19.99 -0.17 9.20
N LEU A 315 19.36 0.24 10.30
CA LEU A 315 19.59 1.52 10.97
C LEU A 315 20.22 1.30 12.35
N LYS A 316 21.14 2.22 12.71
CA LYS A 316 21.68 2.32 14.06
C LYS A 316 20.79 3.18 14.93
N LYS A 317 20.46 2.75 16.14
CA LYS A 317 19.66 3.52 17.11
C LYS A 317 20.27 4.88 17.46
N THR A 318 21.60 5.00 17.41
CA THR A 318 22.33 6.25 17.68
C THR A 318 21.94 7.41 16.75
N LEU A 319 21.49 7.12 15.51
CA LEU A 319 21.01 8.15 14.57
C LEU A 319 19.74 8.88 15.08
N ALA A 320 18.97 8.25 15.97
CA ALA A 320 17.85 8.91 16.63
C ALA A 320 18.31 10.10 17.51
N GLY A 321 19.53 10.01 18.08
CA GLY A 321 20.13 11.07 18.90
C GLY A 321 20.55 12.32 18.14
N GLU A 322 20.53 12.31 16.80
CA GLU A 322 20.76 13.50 15.98
C GLU A 322 19.60 14.49 16.01
N CYS A 323 18.49 14.13 16.68
CA CYS A 323 17.30 14.97 16.81
C CYS A 323 17.60 16.26 17.59
N ILE A 324 17.32 17.40 16.97
CA ILE A 324 17.48 18.74 17.59
C ILE A 324 16.19 19.26 18.24
N ALA A 325 15.20 18.42 18.43
CA ALA A 325 13.92 18.73 19.07
C ALA A 325 13.17 19.97 18.50
N CYS A 326 13.25 20.19 17.18
CA CYS A 326 12.66 21.38 16.54
C CYS A 326 11.12 21.34 16.39
N GLY A 327 10.45 20.22 16.71
CA GLY A 327 9.00 20.05 16.69
C GLY A 327 8.34 19.95 15.31
N LYS A 328 9.07 20.11 14.21
CA LYS A 328 8.49 20.11 12.85
C LYS A 328 7.84 18.76 12.50
N CYS A 329 8.43 17.65 12.94
CA CYS A 329 7.91 16.30 12.71
C CYS A 329 6.61 16.03 13.46
N GLU A 330 6.48 16.53 14.70
CA GLU A 330 5.27 16.38 15.53
C GLU A 330 4.12 17.21 14.99
N LYS A 331 4.40 18.45 14.50
CA LYS A 331 3.40 19.28 13.81
C LYS A 331 2.88 18.64 12.52
N ALA A 332 3.74 17.89 11.81
CA ALA A 332 3.36 17.17 10.59
C ALA A 332 2.78 15.79 10.87
N CYS A 333 2.82 15.32 12.12
CA CYS A 333 2.37 14.00 12.49
C CYS A 333 0.85 13.95 12.62
N THR A 334 0.24 13.19 11.78
CA THR A 334 -1.20 12.99 11.70
C THR A 334 -1.75 12.10 12.82
N GLN A 335 -0.84 11.43 13.53
CA GLN A 335 -1.12 10.60 14.70
C GLN A 335 -0.86 11.35 16.01
N HIS A 336 -0.36 12.58 15.92
CA HIS A 336 0.05 13.39 17.07
C HIS A 336 1.01 12.66 18.01
N LEU A 337 1.92 11.86 17.44
CA LEU A 337 2.87 11.08 18.22
C LEU A 337 3.93 11.96 18.87
N PRO A 338 4.37 11.65 20.10
CA PRO A 338 5.49 12.31 20.78
C PRO A 338 6.82 11.84 20.17
N ILE A 339 7.08 12.25 18.91
CA ILE A 339 8.20 11.76 18.11
C ILE A 339 9.55 12.09 18.74
N ILE A 340 9.70 13.31 19.27
CA ILE A 340 10.94 13.78 19.88
C ILE A 340 11.29 12.94 21.11
N GLU A 341 10.30 12.69 21.97
CA GLU A 341 10.47 11.84 23.16
C GLU A 341 10.87 10.42 22.79
N ARG A 342 10.16 9.81 21.81
CA ARG A 342 10.46 8.45 21.33
C ARG A 342 11.85 8.36 20.70
N LEU A 343 12.27 9.33 19.88
CA LEU A 343 13.62 9.36 19.34
C LEU A 343 14.68 9.46 20.42
N LYS A 344 14.44 10.30 21.46
CA LYS A 344 15.33 10.40 22.61
C LYS A 344 15.44 9.05 23.35
N GLU A 345 14.31 8.42 23.62
CA GLU A 345 14.28 7.09 24.27
C GLU A 345 15.04 6.05 23.44
N ILE A 346 14.78 5.94 22.13
CA ILE A 346 15.47 5.01 21.24
C ILE A 346 16.99 5.23 21.28
N SER A 347 17.44 6.48 21.30
CA SER A 347 18.86 6.79 21.28
C SER A 347 19.61 6.35 22.54
N THR A 348 18.91 6.16 23.65
CA THR A 348 19.45 5.79 24.96
C THR A 348 19.36 4.29 25.26
N LEU A 349 18.65 3.53 24.47
CA LEU A 349 18.58 2.07 24.57
C LEU A 349 19.93 1.42 24.21
#